data_4ec679056345542e39570d91a667ec89
#
_entry.id   4ec679056345542e39570d91a667ec89
#
_cell.length_a   1.000
_cell.length_b   1.000
_cell.length_c   1.000
_cell.angle_alpha   90.00
_cell.angle_beta   90.00
_cell.angle_gamma   90.00
#
_symmetry.space_group_name_H-M   'P 1'
#
loop_
_entity.id
_entity.type
_entity.pdbx_description
1 polymer ?
#
loop_
_entity_poly.entity_id
_entity_poly.type
_entity_poly.pdbx_seq_one_letter_code
_entity_poly.pdbx_strand_id
1 'polypeptide(L)'
;MKRYIGLSLLVCLLSGGAATLLAQGAPDGAMPPPKVLVVTRELLKPGKAGSPHEKTESAFVAAMAAAKWPTRYLGTDALSGPSRSVFFVGYDSFAAWEKDTLATYGNATLAAALDRAFIADGDLLSSVETNVLSYREDLSLNPNINIANMRYFEAISFHTRPGHEMEWEAIAKMYVDNYAKANPDGHWATYQAMYGVRSGGVYVVIIPMKTLAEVDAGMAYGKKFMEQLGESGMKKMMELSSASTEWTESNLLTFNPKISYPADAWVKTDPSFWKPKAAASAPKAAAKPGAKPAQ
;
A
#
# COMPACT_ATOMS: atom_id res chain seq x y z
N MET A 1 30.88 10.38 65.28
CA MET A 1 31.47 10.40 63.94
C MET A 1 30.63 9.60 63.00
N LYS A 2 29.74 10.23 62.24
CA LYS A 2 28.88 9.58 61.25
C LYS A 2 29.36 10.02 59.85
N ARG A 3 29.87 9.07 59.05
CA ARG A 3 30.27 9.30 57.65
C ARG A 3 29.04 9.12 56.76
N TYR A 4 28.66 10.21 56.04
CA TYR A 4 27.69 10.16 54.96
C TYR A 4 28.39 9.80 53.66
N ILE A 5 28.06 8.69 53.08
CA ILE A 5 28.47 8.27 51.73
C ILE A 5 27.45 8.84 50.78
N GLY A 6 27.89 9.80 49.96
CA GLY A 6 27.09 10.39 48.89
C GLY A 6 26.92 9.42 47.73
N LEU A 7 25.68 9.04 47.44
CA LEU A 7 25.31 8.25 46.27
C LEU A 7 24.99 9.22 45.13
N SER A 8 25.93 9.37 44.20
CA SER A 8 25.74 10.14 42.96
C SER A 8 24.84 9.34 42.01
N LEU A 9 23.61 9.78 41.85
CA LEU A 9 22.66 9.22 40.87
C LEU A 9 23.04 9.77 39.49
N LEU A 10 23.67 8.94 38.67
CA LEU A 10 23.93 9.22 37.26
C LEU A 10 22.61 9.04 36.50
N VAL A 11 21.91 10.13 36.22
CA VAL A 11 20.73 10.12 35.33
C VAL A 11 21.24 10.04 33.91
N CYS A 12 21.28 8.83 33.34
CA CYS A 12 21.39 8.64 31.89
C CYS A 12 20.09 9.08 31.24
N LEU A 13 20.09 10.29 30.68
CA LEU A 13 19.10 10.73 29.72
C LEU A 13 19.22 9.88 28.44
N LEU A 14 18.54 8.76 28.40
CA LEU A 14 18.25 8.06 27.16
C LEU A 14 17.19 8.87 26.41
N SER A 15 17.64 9.82 25.60
CA SER A 15 16.86 10.37 24.51
C SER A 15 16.66 9.27 23.48
N GLY A 16 15.66 8.42 23.73
CA GLY A 16 15.18 7.43 22.77
C GLY A 16 14.55 8.14 21.59
N GLY A 17 15.36 8.48 20.59
CA GLY A 17 14.85 8.77 19.27
C GLY A 17 14.09 7.54 18.80
N ALA A 18 12.78 7.66 18.63
CA ALA A 18 12.01 6.71 17.84
C ALA A 18 12.58 6.79 16.41
N ALA A 19 13.61 5.99 16.16
CA ALA A 19 14.13 5.79 14.82
C ALA A 19 12.99 5.21 14.00
N THR A 20 12.57 5.95 13.01
CA THR A 20 11.78 5.46 11.89
C THR A 20 12.55 4.32 11.23
N LEU A 21 12.27 3.07 11.64
CA LEU A 21 12.88 1.84 11.13
C LEU A 21 12.48 1.53 9.68
N LEU A 22 11.79 2.43 9.00
CA LEU A 22 11.56 2.35 7.55
C LEU A 22 12.77 2.76 6.70
N ALA A 23 13.96 3.01 7.29
CA ALA A 23 15.09 3.61 6.57
C ALA A 23 16.39 2.77 6.53
N GLN A 24 16.40 1.56 7.08
CA GLN A 24 17.56 0.67 6.94
C GLN A 24 17.16 -0.58 6.14
N GLY A 25 16.76 -0.36 4.88
CA GLY A 25 16.64 -1.44 3.92
C GLY A 25 18.01 -2.09 3.64
N ALA A 26 17.98 -3.35 3.15
CA ALA A 26 19.14 -4.00 2.59
C ALA A 26 19.84 -3.08 1.56
N PRO A 27 21.12 -3.34 1.19
CA PRO A 27 21.88 -2.49 0.27
C PRO A 27 21.18 -2.19 -1.06
N ASP A 28 20.25 -3.04 -1.48
CA ASP A 28 19.40 -2.90 -2.66
C ASP A 28 18.11 -2.10 -2.41
N GLY A 29 17.88 -1.62 -1.18
CA GLY A 29 16.66 -0.90 -0.77
C GLY A 29 15.44 -1.79 -0.54
N ALA A 30 15.62 -3.11 -0.48
CA ALA A 30 14.56 -4.04 -0.11
C ALA A 30 14.13 -3.83 1.35
N MET A 31 12.82 -3.87 1.61
CA MET A 31 12.25 -3.67 2.93
C MET A 31 11.25 -4.78 3.25
N PRO A 32 11.19 -5.21 4.52
CA PRO A 32 10.14 -6.12 4.96
C PRO A 32 8.78 -5.44 4.86
N PRO A 33 7.71 -6.21 4.61
CA PRO A 33 6.34 -5.70 4.68
C PRO A 33 6.02 -5.13 6.07
N PRO A 34 5.22 -4.04 6.17
CA PRO A 34 4.77 -3.54 7.46
C PRO A 34 3.90 -4.58 8.17
N LYS A 35 4.01 -4.67 9.50
CA LYS A 35 3.24 -5.62 10.30
C LYS A 35 1.76 -5.28 10.36
N VAL A 36 1.43 -3.99 10.31
CA VAL A 36 0.06 -3.46 10.22
C VAL A 36 -0.02 -2.61 8.97
N LEU A 37 -0.99 -2.90 8.11
CA LEU A 37 -1.23 -2.15 6.89
C LEU A 37 -2.65 -1.59 6.93
N VAL A 38 -2.76 -0.26 6.95
CA VAL A 38 -4.04 0.45 6.82
C VAL A 38 -4.25 0.72 5.33
N VAL A 39 -5.36 0.21 4.80
CA VAL A 39 -5.72 0.34 3.38
C VAL A 39 -7.02 1.11 3.28
N THR A 40 -6.97 2.30 2.68
CA THR A 40 -8.15 3.11 2.39
C THR A 40 -8.46 3.06 0.91
N ARG A 41 -9.69 2.72 0.56
CA ARG A 41 -10.22 2.71 -0.81
C ARG A 41 -11.20 3.86 -0.97
N GLU A 42 -10.96 4.70 -1.93
CA GLU A 42 -11.81 5.83 -2.30
C GLU A 42 -12.46 5.54 -3.65
N LEU A 43 -13.75 5.22 -3.63
CA LEU A 43 -14.52 4.99 -4.85
C LEU A 43 -14.97 6.34 -5.42
N LEU A 44 -14.59 6.59 -6.66
CA LEU A 44 -14.82 7.86 -7.30
C LEU A 44 -16.17 7.91 -8.04
N LYS A 45 -16.85 9.04 -7.95
CA LYS A 45 -18.02 9.31 -8.79
C LYS A 45 -17.63 9.34 -10.27
N PRO A 46 -18.52 8.97 -11.19
CA PRO A 46 -18.25 9.04 -12.64
C PRO A 46 -17.71 10.40 -13.06
N GLY A 47 -16.60 10.40 -13.82
CA GLY A 47 -15.94 11.61 -14.32
C GLY A 47 -15.13 12.39 -13.29
N LYS A 48 -14.93 11.87 -12.08
CA LYS A 48 -14.14 12.52 -11.01
C LYS A 48 -12.73 11.98 -10.82
N ALA A 49 -12.38 10.87 -11.48
CA ALA A 49 -11.03 10.31 -11.48
C ALA A 49 -10.02 11.18 -12.26
N GLY A 50 -8.74 10.88 -12.08
CA GLY A 50 -7.62 11.59 -12.73
C GLY A 50 -7.42 13.00 -12.17
N SER A 51 -7.25 14.00 -13.03
CA SER A 51 -6.85 15.36 -12.61
C SER A 51 -7.73 16.01 -11.53
N PRO A 52 -9.07 15.84 -11.51
CA PRO A 52 -9.88 16.37 -10.40
C PRO A 52 -9.47 15.78 -9.05
N HIS A 53 -9.36 14.47 -8.94
CA HIS A 53 -8.98 13.77 -7.72
C HIS A 53 -7.50 13.98 -7.37
N GLU A 54 -6.58 13.91 -8.34
CA GLU A 54 -5.18 14.26 -8.10
C GLU A 54 -5.00 15.66 -7.48
N LYS A 55 -5.85 16.60 -7.84
CA LYS A 55 -5.82 17.97 -7.31
C LYS A 55 -6.24 18.01 -5.83
N THR A 56 -7.29 17.30 -5.45
CA THR A 56 -7.74 17.25 -4.04
C THR A 56 -6.74 16.47 -3.19
N GLU A 57 -6.26 15.33 -3.67
CA GLU A 57 -5.24 14.52 -3.02
C GLU A 57 -3.90 15.25 -2.82
N SER A 58 -3.52 16.11 -3.75
CA SER A 58 -2.30 16.93 -3.60
C SER A 58 -2.33 17.84 -2.37
N ALA A 59 -3.51 18.18 -1.84
CA ALA A 59 -3.65 18.95 -0.62
C ALA A 59 -3.25 18.15 0.63
N PHE A 60 -3.55 16.84 0.66
CA PHE A 60 -3.07 15.94 1.73
C PHE A 60 -1.54 15.81 1.69
N VAL A 61 -0.98 15.56 0.50
CA VAL A 61 0.48 15.50 0.30
C VAL A 61 1.14 16.78 0.78
N ALA A 62 0.59 17.96 0.41
CA ALA A 62 1.13 19.26 0.81
C ALA A 62 1.03 19.49 2.33
N ALA A 63 -0.06 19.09 2.98
CA ALA A 63 -0.26 19.20 4.42
C ALA A 63 0.77 18.34 5.18
N MET A 64 0.96 17.08 4.78
CA MET A 64 1.94 16.18 5.37
C MET A 64 3.37 16.68 5.16
N ALA A 65 3.69 17.18 3.97
CA ALA A 65 5.00 17.74 3.66
C ALA A 65 5.31 19.03 4.47
N ALA A 66 4.33 19.93 4.60
CA ALA A 66 4.47 21.15 5.40
C ALA A 66 4.70 20.85 6.89
N ALA A 67 4.02 19.82 7.41
CA ALA A 67 4.20 19.35 8.78
C ALA A 67 5.49 18.52 8.96
N LYS A 68 6.22 18.20 7.89
CA LYS A 68 7.34 17.22 7.88
C LYS A 68 6.94 15.91 8.56
N TRP A 69 5.72 15.44 8.25
CA TRP A 69 5.16 14.30 8.96
C TRP A 69 5.99 13.04 8.73
N PRO A 70 6.30 12.25 9.77
CA PRO A 70 7.19 11.10 9.62
C PRO A 70 6.54 9.93 8.89
N THR A 71 5.22 9.73 9.06
CA THR A 71 4.50 8.62 8.44
C THR A 71 4.29 8.88 6.95
N ARG A 72 4.65 7.91 6.14
CA ARG A 72 4.59 7.96 4.68
C ARG A 72 3.46 7.08 4.18
N TYR A 73 2.95 7.39 2.98
CA TYR A 73 1.92 6.57 2.34
C TYR A 73 2.12 6.47 0.84
N LEU A 74 1.63 5.37 0.28
CA LEU A 74 1.58 5.12 -1.14
C LEU A 74 0.14 5.25 -1.62
N GLY A 75 -0.10 6.11 -2.59
CA GLY A 75 -1.34 6.22 -3.33
C GLY A 75 -1.24 5.50 -4.68
N THR A 76 -2.30 4.80 -5.04
CA THR A 76 -2.42 4.06 -6.30
C THR A 76 -3.76 4.32 -6.95
N ASP A 77 -3.83 4.16 -8.28
CA ASP A 77 -5.08 4.21 -9.04
C ASP A 77 -5.41 2.83 -9.58
N ALA A 78 -6.69 2.47 -9.58
CA ALA A 78 -7.14 1.20 -10.13
C ALA A 78 -7.09 1.18 -11.66
N LEU A 79 -6.45 0.16 -12.22
CA LEU A 79 -6.47 -0.17 -13.65
C LEU A 79 -7.59 -1.14 -14.01
N SER A 80 -8.20 -1.79 -13.00
CA SER A 80 -9.30 -2.74 -13.17
C SER A 80 -10.43 -2.46 -12.19
N GLY A 81 -11.64 -2.90 -12.54
CA GLY A 81 -12.83 -2.73 -11.72
C GLY A 81 -13.35 -1.28 -11.66
N PRO A 82 -14.12 -0.91 -10.63
CA PRO A 82 -14.63 0.43 -10.44
C PRO A 82 -13.52 1.48 -10.32
N SER A 83 -13.79 2.70 -10.79
CA SER A 83 -12.84 3.82 -10.66
C SER A 83 -12.61 4.14 -9.19
N ARG A 84 -11.37 3.97 -8.72
CA ARG A 84 -10.98 4.21 -7.34
C ARG A 84 -9.50 4.49 -7.21
N SER A 85 -9.13 5.17 -6.13
CA SER A 85 -7.76 5.21 -5.63
C SER A 85 -7.64 4.40 -4.35
N VAL A 86 -6.45 3.84 -4.11
CA VAL A 86 -6.19 3.00 -2.92
C VAL A 86 -4.91 3.50 -2.27
N PHE A 87 -5.02 3.81 -0.98
CA PHE A 87 -3.93 4.32 -0.17
C PHE A 87 -3.45 3.27 0.82
N PHE A 88 -2.13 3.13 0.92
CA PHE A 88 -1.47 2.17 1.79
C PHE A 88 -0.59 2.89 2.80
N VAL A 89 -0.88 2.70 4.09
CA VAL A 89 -0.08 3.24 5.20
C VAL A 89 0.42 2.08 6.05
N GLY A 90 1.73 1.95 6.17
CA GLY A 90 2.37 0.85 6.90
C GLY A 90 2.84 1.26 8.29
N TYR A 91 2.67 0.36 9.28
CA TYR A 91 3.14 0.52 10.64
C TYR A 91 3.79 -0.77 11.17
N ASP A 92 4.74 -0.63 12.10
CA ASP A 92 5.39 -1.77 12.74
C ASP A 92 4.51 -2.44 13.81
N SER A 93 3.48 -1.73 14.30
CA SER A 93 2.54 -2.23 15.31
C SER A 93 1.29 -1.34 15.40
N PHE A 94 0.25 -1.86 16.06
CA PHE A 94 -0.94 -1.06 16.42
C PHE A 94 -0.58 0.12 17.35
N ALA A 95 0.38 -0.07 18.26
CA ALA A 95 0.85 1.02 19.14
C ALA A 95 1.54 2.13 18.34
N ALA A 96 2.28 1.81 17.28
CA ALA A 96 2.86 2.80 16.37
C ALA A 96 1.77 3.56 15.61
N TRP A 97 0.72 2.87 15.16
CA TRP A 97 -0.43 3.50 14.52
C TRP A 97 -1.19 4.41 15.48
N GLU A 98 -1.48 3.97 16.70
CA GLU A 98 -2.12 4.79 17.74
C GLU A 98 -1.32 6.06 18.00
N LYS A 99 -0.01 5.94 18.21
CA LYS A 99 0.88 7.08 18.44
C LYS A 99 0.83 8.09 17.29
N ASP A 100 0.86 7.63 16.04
CA ASP A 100 0.78 8.48 14.84
C ASP A 100 -0.58 9.20 14.77
N THR A 101 -1.67 8.47 15.02
CA THR A 101 -3.02 9.02 15.05
C THR A 101 -3.19 10.11 16.10
N LEU A 102 -2.75 9.84 17.34
CA LEU A 102 -2.80 10.83 18.43
C LEU A 102 -1.95 12.06 18.13
N ALA A 103 -0.76 11.88 17.55
CA ALA A 103 0.11 12.98 17.16
C ALA A 103 -0.50 13.81 16.02
N THR A 104 -1.17 13.19 15.05
CA THR A 104 -1.88 13.86 13.96
C THR A 104 -2.99 14.76 14.50
N TYR A 105 -3.86 14.23 15.36
CA TYR A 105 -4.93 15.02 15.99
C TYR A 105 -4.40 16.07 16.96
N GLY A 106 -3.28 15.82 17.64
CA GLY A 106 -2.61 16.78 18.52
C GLY A 106 -1.94 17.96 17.79
N ASN A 107 -1.70 17.83 16.49
CA ASN A 107 -1.16 18.91 15.66
C ASN A 107 -2.31 19.70 15.02
N ALA A 108 -2.77 20.75 15.69
CA ALA A 108 -3.92 21.54 15.25
C ALA A 108 -3.78 22.11 13.83
N THR A 109 -2.58 22.49 13.41
CA THR A 109 -2.33 23.00 12.05
C THR A 109 -2.48 21.91 11.00
N LEU A 110 -1.92 20.72 11.25
CA LEU A 110 -2.04 19.58 10.35
C LEU A 110 -3.49 19.08 10.31
N ALA A 111 -4.12 18.87 11.47
CA ALA A 111 -5.51 18.43 11.56
C ALA A 111 -6.45 19.34 10.75
N ALA A 112 -6.37 20.66 10.94
CA ALA A 112 -7.17 21.62 10.19
C ALA A 112 -6.87 21.63 8.67
N ALA A 113 -5.65 21.31 8.26
CA ALA A 113 -5.30 21.20 6.84
C ALA A 113 -5.89 19.91 6.23
N LEU A 114 -5.81 18.80 6.96
CA LEU A 114 -6.40 17.52 6.55
C LEU A 114 -7.92 17.61 6.47
N ASP A 115 -8.60 18.21 7.46
CA ASP A 115 -10.05 18.40 7.45
C ASP A 115 -10.52 19.14 6.19
N ARG A 116 -9.83 20.21 5.81
CA ARG A 116 -10.17 20.94 4.58
C ARG A 116 -9.96 20.08 3.33
N ALA A 117 -8.89 19.26 3.30
CA ALA A 117 -8.63 18.35 2.19
C ALA A 117 -9.72 17.27 2.11
N PHE A 118 -10.11 16.65 3.23
CA PHE A 118 -11.19 15.67 3.31
C PHE A 118 -12.54 16.21 2.81
N ILE A 119 -12.89 17.45 3.20
CA ILE A 119 -14.14 18.09 2.73
C ILE A 119 -14.10 18.27 1.21
N ALA A 120 -12.99 18.79 0.68
CA ALA A 120 -12.85 19.03 -0.76
C ALA A 120 -12.84 17.73 -1.59
N ASP A 121 -12.21 16.70 -1.07
CA ASP A 121 -12.12 15.40 -1.74
C ASP A 121 -13.43 14.62 -1.67
N GLY A 122 -14.13 14.67 -0.53
CA GLY A 122 -15.41 14.00 -0.31
C GLY A 122 -16.48 14.32 -1.36
N ASP A 123 -16.44 15.50 -1.98
CA ASP A 123 -17.32 15.87 -3.09
C ASP A 123 -17.10 15.01 -4.34
N LEU A 124 -15.92 14.39 -4.48
CA LEU A 124 -15.56 13.54 -5.62
C LEU A 124 -15.89 12.07 -5.38
N LEU A 125 -16.07 11.66 -4.12
CA LEU A 125 -16.19 10.27 -3.70
C LEU A 125 -17.64 9.80 -3.65
N SER A 126 -17.88 8.56 -4.07
CA SER A 126 -19.15 7.85 -3.85
C SER A 126 -19.14 7.08 -2.54
N SER A 127 -17.98 6.57 -2.11
CA SER A 127 -17.78 5.92 -0.81
C SER A 127 -16.29 5.89 -0.45
N VAL A 128 -16.02 5.74 0.84
CA VAL A 128 -14.68 5.48 1.41
C VAL A 128 -14.76 4.24 2.27
N GLU A 129 -13.80 3.34 2.10
CA GLU A 129 -13.69 2.11 2.89
C GLU A 129 -12.28 2.00 3.44
N THR A 130 -12.16 1.71 4.74
CA THR A 130 -10.85 1.50 5.36
C THR A 130 -10.79 0.12 6.00
N ASN A 131 -9.76 -0.63 5.64
CA ASN A 131 -9.46 -1.93 6.23
C ASN A 131 -8.12 -1.86 6.97
N VAL A 132 -8.03 -2.60 8.07
CA VAL A 132 -6.77 -2.78 8.82
C VAL A 132 -6.35 -4.22 8.68
N LEU A 133 -5.16 -4.42 8.14
CA LEU A 133 -4.62 -5.72 7.77
C LEU A 133 -3.41 -6.04 8.65
N SER A 134 -3.27 -7.30 9.05
CA SER A 134 -2.10 -7.83 9.76
C SER A 134 -1.27 -8.71 8.84
N TYR A 135 0.04 -8.50 8.82
CA TYR A 135 0.95 -9.27 7.99
C TYR A 135 1.04 -10.73 8.41
N ARG A 136 1.03 -11.64 7.43
CA ARG A 136 1.16 -13.10 7.59
C ARG A 136 2.43 -13.58 6.90
N GLU A 137 3.52 -13.59 7.66
CA GLU A 137 4.83 -14.04 7.18
C GLU A 137 4.80 -15.49 6.69
N ASP A 138 4.08 -16.35 7.41
CA ASP A 138 3.93 -17.78 7.12
C ASP A 138 3.18 -18.10 5.82
N LEU A 139 2.49 -17.10 5.23
CA LEU A 139 1.74 -17.20 3.98
C LEU A 139 2.34 -16.33 2.86
N SER A 140 3.52 -15.75 3.09
CA SER A 140 4.21 -14.86 2.16
C SER A 140 5.42 -15.55 1.53
N LEU A 141 5.80 -15.13 0.32
CA LEU A 141 6.96 -15.65 -0.40
C LEU A 141 7.90 -14.50 -0.77
N ASN A 142 9.19 -14.60 -0.40
CA ASN A 142 10.23 -13.60 -0.74
C ASN A 142 9.74 -12.14 -0.60
N PRO A 143 9.10 -11.75 0.52
CA PRO A 143 8.32 -10.53 0.60
C PRO A 143 9.17 -9.24 0.72
N ASN A 144 10.48 -9.36 0.92
CA ASN A 144 11.39 -8.23 1.06
C ASN A 144 11.69 -7.64 -0.31
N ILE A 145 10.92 -6.61 -0.69
CA ILE A 145 10.97 -6.00 -2.03
C ILE A 145 11.30 -4.51 -1.92
N ASN A 146 12.06 -4.01 -2.89
CA ASN A 146 12.27 -2.57 -3.06
C ASN A 146 11.06 -1.94 -3.75
N ILE A 147 10.09 -1.50 -2.95
CA ILE A 147 8.85 -0.88 -3.43
C ILE A 147 9.12 0.40 -4.24
N ALA A 148 10.23 1.11 -3.97
CA ALA A 148 10.59 2.32 -4.73
C ALA A 148 10.74 2.08 -6.24
N ASN A 149 11.13 0.85 -6.61
CA ASN A 149 11.33 0.43 -8.01
C ASN A 149 10.09 -0.19 -8.65
N MET A 150 9.00 -0.38 -7.88
CA MET A 150 7.77 -0.97 -8.39
C MET A 150 6.86 0.12 -8.97
N ARG A 151 5.92 -0.29 -9.83
CA ARG A 151 4.96 0.59 -10.51
C ARG A 151 3.53 0.12 -10.39
N TYR A 152 3.36 -1.15 -10.05
CA TYR A 152 2.05 -1.80 -10.00
C TYR A 152 1.94 -2.68 -8.78
N PHE A 153 0.69 -2.87 -8.32
CA PHE A 153 0.31 -3.99 -7.47
C PHE A 153 -0.74 -4.83 -8.20
N GLU A 154 -0.58 -6.15 -8.18
CA GLU A 154 -1.72 -7.04 -8.21
C GLU A 154 -2.13 -7.28 -6.75
N ALA A 155 -3.39 -7.00 -6.43
CA ALA A 155 -3.98 -7.21 -5.11
C ALA A 155 -5.13 -8.20 -5.23
N ILE A 156 -4.98 -9.37 -4.62
CA ILE A 156 -5.98 -10.44 -4.66
C ILE A 156 -6.58 -10.59 -3.27
N SER A 157 -7.87 -10.35 -3.16
CA SER A 157 -8.63 -10.55 -1.92
C SER A 157 -9.38 -11.87 -1.98
N PHE A 158 -9.13 -12.74 -1.00
CA PHE A 158 -9.81 -14.00 -0.81
C PHE A 158 -10.78 -13.88 0.36
N HIS A 159 -12.04 -14.15 0.11
CA HIS A 159 -13.08 -14.19 1.12
C HIS A 159 -13.37 -15.65 1.44
N THR A 160 -13.06 -16.07 2.66
CA THR A 160 -13.27 -17.44 3.10
C THR A 160 -14.67 -17.65 3.64
N ARG A 161 -15.16 -18.86 3.52
CA ARG A 161 -16.38 -19.28 4.22
C ARG A 161 -16.10 -19.28 5.72
N PRO A 162 -17.05 -18.82 6.56
CA PRO A 162 -16.87 -18.81 8.01
C PRO A 162 -16.52 -20.21 8.54
N GLY A 163 -15.41 -20.28 9.32
CA GLY A 163 -14.91 -21.54 9.90
C GLY A 163 -14.01 -22.38 8.97
N HIS A 164 -13.72 -21.91 7.75
CA HIS A 164 -12.86 -22.58 6.78
C HIS A 164 -11.57 -21.84 6.48
N GLU A 165 -11.14 -20.97 7.40
CA GLU A 165 -9.90 -20.20 7.24
C GLU A 165 -8.67 -21.12 7.18
N MET A 166 -8.67 -22.22 7.94
CA MET A 166 -7.54 -23.15 7.98
C MET A 166 -7.36 -23.90 6.65
N GLU A 167 -8.42 -24.24 5.95
CA GLU A 167 -8.37 -24.86 4.63
C GLU A 167 -7.81 -23.89 3.59
N TRP A 168 -8.18 -22.60 3.66
CA TRP A 168 -7.60 -21.58 2.79
C TRP A 168 -6.10 -21.38 3.09
N GLU A 169 -5.74 -21.31 4.36
CA GLU A 169 -4.32 -21.21 4.76
C GLU A 169 -3.50 -22.42 4.30
N ALA A 170 -4.08 -23.61 4.28
CA ALA A 170 -3.43 -24.79 3.72
C ALA A 170 -3.14 -24.64 2.22
N ILE A 171 -4.05 -24.02 1.44
CA ILE A 171 -3.81 -23.69 0.02
C ILE A 171 -2.67 -22.68 -0.08
N ALA A 172 -2.71 -21.59 0.69
CA ALA A 172 -1.68 -20.57 0.67
C ALA A 172 -0.29 -21.15 0.98
N LYS A 173 -0.19 -22.08 1.94
CA LYS A 173 1.04 -22.81 2.24
C LYS A 173 1.49 -23.71 1.10
N MET A 174 0.57 -24.38 0.39
CA MET A 174 0.92 -25.14 -0.81
C MET A 174 1.56 -24.25 -1.89
N TYR A 175 1.09 -22.99 -2.02
CA TYR A 175 1.73 -22.01 -2.91
C TYR A 175 3.13 -21.63 -2.41
N VAL A 176 3.28 -21.26 -1.14
CA VAL A 176 4.60 -20.89 -0.56
C VAL A 176 5.63 -22.01 -0.76
N ASP A 177 5.24 -23.27 -0.48
CA ASP A 177 6.14 -24.43 -0.52
C ASP A 177 6.57 -24.84 -1.93
N ASN A 178 5.75 -24.53 -2.94
CA ASN A 178 5.95 -25.09 -4.28
C ASN A 178 6.17 -24.04 -5.37
N TYR A 179 5.63 -22.81 -5.24
CA TYR A 179 5.68 -21.80 -6.30
C TYR A 179 7.10 -21.33 -6.61
N ALA A 180 7.98 -21.25 -5.61
CA ALA A 180 9.39 -20.88 -5.79
C ALA A 180 10.14 -21.83 -6.75
N LYS A 181 9.71 -23.10 -6.88
CA LYS A 181 10.28 -24.06 -7.83
C LYS A 181 9.89 -23.74 -9.27
N ALA A 182 8.70 -23.19 -9.49
CA ALA A 182 8.21 -22.78 -10.81
C ALA A 182 8.71 -21.40 -11.18
N ASN A 183 8.79 -20.50 -10.19
CA ASN A 183 9.22 -19.11 -10.32
C ASN A 183 10.18 -18.75 -9.18
N PRO A 184 11.52 -18.85 -9.37
CA PRO A 184 12.50 -18.50 -8.34
C PRO A 184 12.43 -17.02 -7.88
N ASP A 185 12.00 -16.12 -8.77
CA ASP A 185 11.84 -14.69 -8.50
C ASP A 185 10.44 -14.34 -7.98
N GLY A 186 9.58 -15.36 -7.79
CA GLY A 186 8.23 -15.20 -7.27
C GLY A 186 8.22 -14.55 -5.89
N HIS A 187 7.37 -13.57 -5.71
CA HIS A 187 7.30 -12.82 -4.46
C HIS A 187 5.89 -12.26 -4.23
N TRP A 188 5.46 -12.29 -2.98
CA TRP A 188 4.23 -11.62 -2.51
C TRP A 188 4.24 -11.44 -1.00
N ALA A 189 3.45 -10.49 -0.54
CA ALA A 189 3.10 -10.34 0.86
C ALA A 189 1.64 -10.69 1.08
N THR A 190 1.35 -11.54 2.06
CA THR A 190 -0.01 -11.90 2.46
C THR A 190 -0.38 -11.19 3.75
N TYR A 191 -1.59 -10.65 3.78
CA TYR A 191 -2.18 -10.01 4.94
C TYR A 191 -3.52 -10.64 5.28
N GLN A 192 -3.86 -10.67 6.56
CA GLN A 192 -5.19 -11.02 7.06
C GLN A 192 -5.92 -9.75 7.51
N ALA A 193 -7.13 -9.53 7.04
CA ALA A 193 -7.92 -8.40 7.46
C ALA A 193 -8.44 -8.59 8.90
N MET A 194 -8.12 -7.62 9.76
CA MET A 194 -8.48 -7.63 11.18
C MET A 194 -9.71 -6.78 11.45
N TYR A 195 -9.83 -5.64 10.75
CA TYR A 195 -10.91 -4.67 10.94
C TYR A 195 -11.39 -4.09 9.62
N GLY A 196 -12.62 -3.59 9.59
CA GLY A 196 -13.22 -2.96 8.42
C GLY A 196 -13.77 -3.94 7.38
N VAL A 197 -13.82 -5.24 7.70
CA VAL A 197 -14.38 -6.29 6.85
C VAL A 197 -15.61 -6.93 7.48
N ARG A 198 -16.47 -7.52 6.65
CA ARG A 198 -17.59 -8.31 7.11
C ARG A 198 -17.10 -9.63 7.71
N SER A 199 -17.95 -10.34 8.44
CA SER A 199 -17.62 -11.64 9.05
C SER A 199 -17.06 -12.66 8.02
N GLY A 200 -16.20 -13.54 8.49
CA GLY A 200 -15.42 -14.50 7.70
C GLY A 200 -13.95 -14.06 7.59
N GLY A 201 -13.07 -14.98 7.27
CA GLY A 201 -11.67 -14.66 7.02
C GLY A 201 -11.54 -13.90 5.68
N VAL A 202 -10.82 -12.79 5.70
CA VAL A 202 -10.42 -12.09 4.49
C VAL A 202 -8.91 -12.01 4.45
N TYR A 203 -8.33 -12.54 3.38
CA TYR A 203 -6.88 -12.48 3.14
C TYR A 203 -6.61 -11.67 1.89
N VAL A 204 -5.58 -10.84 1.94
CA VAL A 204 -5.16 -10.01 0.81
C VAL A 204 -3.72 -10.36 0.46
N VAL A 205 -3.52 -10.84 -0.76
CA VAL A 205 -2.19 -11.10 -1.33
C VAL A 205 -1.82 -9.91 -2.20
N ILE A 206 -0.67 -9.29 -1.92
CA ILE A 206 -0.16 -8.13 -2.64
C ILE A 206 1.12 -8.55 -3.36
N ILE A 207 1.13 -8.41 -4.68
CA ILE A 207 2.25 -8.74 -5.56
C ILE A 207 2.74 -7.44 -6.19
N PRO A 208 3.89 -6.90 -5.73
CA PRO A 208 4.52 -5.73 -6.37
C PRO A 208 5.12 -6.10 -7.72
N MET A 209 4.96 -5.24 -8.72
CA MET A 209 5.49 -5.45 -10.06
C MET A 209 6.14 -4.18 -10.61
N LYS A 210 7.23 -4.34 -11.38
CA LYS A 210 7.89 -3.24 -12.11
C LYS A 210 7.15 -2.91 -13.39
N THR A 211 6.64 -3.93 -14.07
CA THR A 211 5.97 -3.82 -15.37
C THR A 211 4.77 -4.76 -15.45
N LEU A 212 3.81 -4.46 -16.32
CA LEU A 212 2.68 -5.35 -16.58
C LEU A 212 3.07 -6.65 -17.31
N ALA A 213 4.25 -6.71 -17.93
CA ALA A 213 4.76 -7.95 -18.52
C ALA A 213 5.00 -9.06 -17.47
N GLU A 214 5.09 -8.70 -16.20
CA GLU A 214 5.17 -9.68 -15.10
C GLU A 214 3.85 -10.44 -14.90
N VAL A 215 2.71 -9.87 -15.31
CA VAL A 215 1.43 -10.58 -15.35
C VAL A 215 1.49 -11.73 -16.38
N ASP A 216 2.02 -11.45 -17.57
CA ASP A 216 2.18 -12.48 -18.62
C ASP A 216 3.13 -13.60 -18.16
N ALA A 217 4.24 -13.21 -17.51
CA ALA A 217 5.17 -14.17 -16.91
C ALA A 217 4.50 -15.00 -15.81
N GLY A 218 3.68 -14.36 -14.95
CA GLY A 218 2.91 -15.02 -13.89
C GLY A 218 1.97 -16.10 -14.41
N MET A 219 1.29 -15.87 -15.53
CA MET A 219 0.45 -16.88 -16.19
C MET A 219 1.26 -18.11 -16.63
N ALA A 220 2.46 -17.89 -17.20
CA ALA A 220 3.35 -18.98 -17.62
C ALA A 220 3.89 -19.77 -16.40
N TYR A 221 4.23 -19.09 -15.31
CA TYR A 221 4.67 -19.72 -14.07
C TYR A 221 3.54 -20.46 -13.37
N GLY A 222 2.31 -19.93 -13.41
CA GLY A 222 1.13 -20.61 -12.90
C GLY A 222 0.92 -21.98 -13.57
N LYS A 223 1.09 -22.07 -14.89
CA LYS A 223 1.02 -23.34 -15.61
C LYS A 223 2.09 -24.33 -15.13
N LYS A 224 3.35 -23.91 -15.01
CA LYS A 224 4.43 -24.74 -14.48
C LYS A 224 4.17 -25.22 -13.06
N PHE A 225 3.63 -24.32 -12.21
CA PHE A 225 3.25 -24.66 -10.85
C PHE A 225 2.20 -25.78 -10.82
N MET A 226 1.17 -25.67 -11.65
CA MET A 226 0.15 -26.73 -11.77
C MET A 226 0.73 -28.06 -12.25
N GLU A 227 1.63 -28.04 -13.23
CA GLU A 227 2.35 -29.23 -13.71
C GLU A 227 3.20 -29.88 -12.58
N GLN A 228 3.83 -29.07 -11.73
CA GLN A 228 4.64 -29.55 -10.60
C GLN A 228 3.80 -30.14 -9.46
N LEU A 229 2.63 -29.59 -9.19
CA LEU A 229 1.71 -30.15 -8.19
C LEU A 229 1.22 -31.54 -8.58
N GLY A 230 1.15 -31.83 -9.87
CA GLY A 230 0.62 -33.06 -10.39
C GLY A 230 -0.87 -33.26 -10.10
N GLU A 231 -1.43 -34.37 -10.54
CA GLU A 231 -2.86 -34.65 -10.43
C GLU A 231 -3.36 -34.68 -8.97
N SER A 232 -2.62 -35.32 -8.06
CA SER A 232 -3.03 -35.43 -6.65
C SER A 232 -2.98 -34.10 -5.91
N GLY A 233 -1.94 -33.29 -6.18
CA GLY A 233 -1.82 -31.93 -5.59
C GLY A 233 -2.90 -31.00 -6.10
N MET A 234 -3.20 -31.05 -7.38
CA MET A 234 -4.29 -30.31 -8.02
C MET A 234 -5.65 -30.67 -7.43
N LYS A 235 -5.94 -31.97 -7.31
CA LYS A 235 -7.18 -32.45 -6.71
C LYS A 235 -7.35 -31.92 -5.29
N LYS A 236 -6.31 -32.06 -4.46
CA LYS A 236 -6.33 -31.55 -3.08
C LYS A 236 -6.56 -30.03 -3.03
N MET A 237 -5.88 -29.27 -3.89
CA MET A 237 -6.06 -27.81 -3.95
C MET A 237 -7.47 -27.42 -4.36
N MET A 238 -8.07 -28.12 -5.33
CA MET A 238 -9.46 -27.89 -5.76
C MET A 238 -10.47 -28.20 -4.65
N GLU A 239 -10.27 -29.31 -3.92
CA GLU A 239 -11.11 -29.70 -2.78
C GLU A 239 -11.07 -28.64 -1.67
N LEU A 240 -9.86 -28.21 -1.27
CA LEU A 240 -9.68 -27.19 -0.26
C LEU A 240 -10.27 -25.84 -0.72
N SER A 241 -10.04 -25.42 -1.97
CA SER A 241 -10.56 -24.17 -2.53
C SER A 241 -12.09 -24.17 -2.56
N SER A 242 -12.68 -25.27 -3.00
CA SER A 242 -14.15 -25.43 -3.02
C SER A 242 -14.77 -25.38 -1.64
N ALA A 243 -14.08 -25.92 -0.63
CA ALA A 243 -14.54 -25.91 0.76
C ALA A 243 -14.40 -24.52 1.40
N SER A 244 -13.28 -23.83 1.14
CA SER A 244 -12.90 -22.66 1.92
C SER A 244 -13.21 -21.32 1.26
N THR A 245 -13.13 -21.21 -0.08
CA THR A 245 -13.26 -19.93 -0.76
C THR A 245 -14.71 -19.63 -1.11
N GLU A 246 -15.23 -18.52 -0.63
CA GLU A 246 -16.54 -18.02 -0.99
C GLU A 246 -16.47 -17.25 -2.32
N TRP A 247 -15.56 -16.29 -2.39
CA TRP A 247 -15.27 -15.53 -3.62
C TRP A 247 -13.87 -14.91 -3.56
N THR A 248 -13.40 -14.50 -4.72
CA THR A 248 -12.08 -13.86 -4.89
C THR A 248 -12.23 -12.62 -5.74
N GLU A 249 -11.51 -11.56 -5.38
CA GLU A 249 -11.43 -10.34 -6.16
C GLU A 249 -9.97 -10.04 -6.49
N SER A 250 -9.65 -9.93 -7.79
CA SER A 250 -8.31 -9.54 -8.26
C SER A 250 -8.35 -8.12 -8.81
N ASN A 251 -7.44 -7.30 -8.34
CA ASN A 251 -7.33 -5.90 -8.70
C ASN A 251 -5.92 -5.59 -9.21
N LEU A 252 -5.85 -4.83 -10.29
CA LEU A 252 -4.62 -4.29 -10.81
C LEU A 252 -4.56 -2.79 -10.50
N LEU A 253 -3.50 -2.37 -9.79
CA LEU A 253 -3.32 -0.99 -9.34
C LEU A 253 -2.01 -0.44 -9.93
N THR A 254 -2.01 0.83 -10.31
CA THR A 254 -0.80 1.55 -10.72
C THR A 254 -0.40 2.56 -9.65
N PHE A 255 0.89 2.69 -9.38
CA PHE A 255 1.38 3.69 -8.43
C PHE A 255 1.20 5.09 -8.99
N ASN A 256 0.68 6.00 -8.16
CA ASN A 256 0.52 7.40 -8.54
C ASN A 256 1.35 8.30 -7.59
N PRO A 257 2.51 8.80 -8.06
CA PRO A 257 3.37 9.65 -7.24
C PRO A 257 2.76 11.01 -6.87
N LYS A 258 1.73 11.48 -7.60
CA LYS A 258 1.08 12.77 -7.32
C LYS A 258 0.18 12.73 -6.10
N ILE A 259 -0.39 11.55 -5.81
CA ILE A 259 -1.25 11.31 -4.65
C ILE A 259 -0.55 10.51 -3.56
N SER A 260 0.77 10.33 -3.66
CA SER A 260 1.61 9.64 -2.68
C SER A 260 2.42 10.62 -1.86
N TYR A 261 2.69 10.28 -0.60
CA TYR A 261 3.68 10.94 0.24
C TYR A 261 4.83 9.95 0.54
N PRO A 262 5.74 9.75 -0.44
CA PRO A 262 6.75 8.70 -0.39
C PRO A 262 7.85 8.99 0.62
N ALA A 263 8.52 7.92 1.09
CA ALA A 263 9.72 8.05 1.91
C ALA A 263 10.86 8.70 1.11
N ASP A 264 11.72 9.47 1.80
CA ASP A 264 12.87 10.13 1.18
C ASP A 264 13.83 9.13 0.50
N ALA A 265 13.94 7.91 1.05
CA ALA A 265 14.71 6.82 0.45
C ALA A 265 14.14 6.41 -0.92
N TRP A 266 12.81 6.34 -1.07
CA TRP A 266 12.17 6.03 -2.36
C TRP A 266 12.44 7.12 -3.39
N VAL A 267 12.32 8.39 -2.96
CA VAL A 267 12.61 9.52 -3.84
C VAL A 267 14.08 9.53 -4.29
N LYS A 268 15.01 9.14 -3.42
CA LYS A 268 16.44 9.02 -3.79
C LYS A 268 16.70 7.87 -4.75
N THR A 269 15.96 6.76 -4.62
CA THR A 269 16.12 5.59 -5.49
C THR A 269 15.64 5.88 -6.91
N ASP A 270 14.48 6.52 -7.07
CA ASP A 270 13.94 6.91 -8.38
C ASP A 270 13.28 8.30 -8.33
N PRO A 271 14.10 9.37 -8.37
CA PRO A 271 13.58 10.73 -8.33
C PRO A 271 12.75 11.11 -9.56
N SER A 272 12.98 10.44 -10.69
CA SER A 272 12.25 10.71 -11.92
C SER A 272 10.78 10.29 -11.83
N PHE A 273 10.50 9.24 -11.11
CA PHE A 273 9.15 8.74 -10.85
C PHE A 273 8.50 9.44 -9.64
N TRP A 274 9.18 9.45 -8.49
CA TRP A 274 8.58 9.90 -7.24
C TRP A 274 8.48 11.43 -7.09
N LYS A 275 9.28 12.19 -7.86
CA LYS A 275 9.19 13.65 -7.98
C LYS A 275 9.25 14.07 -9.46
N PRO A 276 8.26 13.71 -10.27
CA PRO A 276 8.26 14.10 -11.66
C PRO A 276 8.26 15.63 -11.77
N LYS A 277 9.13 16.16 -12.63
CA LYS A 277 9.10 17.59 -12.95
C LYS A 277 7.70 17.94 -13.47
N ALA A 278 7.12 19.04 -12.96
CA ALA A 278 5.87 19.54 -13.52
C ALA A 278 6.01 19.65 -15.04
N ALA A 279 5.09 19.04 -15.79
CA ALA A 279 5.09 19.17 -17.24
C ALA A 279 5.13 20.66 -17.58
N ALA A 280 6.08 21.06 -18.41
CA ALA A 280 6.13 22.44 -18.90
C ALA A 280 4.74 22.79 -19.42
N SER A 281 4.11 23.85 -18.88
CA SER A 281 2.80 24.30 -19.29
C SER A 281 2.79 24.42 -20.82
N ALA A 282 1.84 23.75 -21.47
CA ALA A 282 1.69 23.86 -22.91
C ALA A 282 1.68 25.34 -23.30
N PRO A 283 2.37 25.73 -24.37
CA PRO A 283 2.40 27.12 -24.79
C PRO A 283 0.95 27.62 -24.93
N LYS A 284 0.64 28.70 -24.23
CA LYS A 284 -0.66 29.38 -24.34
C LYS A 284 -0.94 29.58 -25.81
N ALA A 285 -1.98 28.93 -26.33
CA ALA A 285 -2.40 29.10 -27.73
C ALA A 285 -2.44 30.58 -28.02
N ALA A 286 -1.65 31.01 -29.02
CA ALA A 286 -1.60 32.41 -29.43
C ALA A 286 -3.03 32.88 -29.78
N ALA A 287 -3.48 33.94 -29.13
CA ALA A 287 -4.77 34.55 -29.42
C ALA A 287 -4.82 34.89 -30.90
N LYS A 288 -5.80 34.35 -31.61
CA LYS A 288 -6.07 34.72 -33.01
C LYS A 288 -6.24 36.24 -33.09
N PRO A 289 -5.58 36.93 -34.03
CA PRO A 289 -5.82 38.35 -34.24
C PRO A 289 -7.28 38.57 -34.60
N GLY A 290 -7.92 39.53 -33.92
CA GLY A 290 -9.34 39.86 -34.09
C GLY A 290 -9.66 40.15 -35.54
N ALA A 291 -10.72 39.51 -36.02
CA ALA A 291 -11.36 39.90 -37.29
C ALA A 291 -11.87 41.36 -37.19
N LYS A 292 -11.42 42.22 -38.09
CA LYS A 292 -11.96 43.58 -38.26
C LYS A 292 -13.46 43.50 -38.60
N PRO A 293 -14.31 44.39 -38.06
CA PRO A 293 -15.69 44.48 -38.50
C PRO A 293 -15.74 45.02 -39.94
N ALA A 294 -16.54 44.37 -40.78
CA ALA A 294 -16.89 44.85 -42.12
C ALA A 294 -17.80 46.08 -41.98
N GLN A 295 -17.48 47.11 -42.74
CA GLN A 295 -18.32 48.28 -42.96
C GLN A 295 -19.49 47.96 -43.89
#